data_78a30f40e38629c754346d2d9d340616
#
_entry.id   78a30f40e38629c754346d2d9d340616
#
_cell.length_a   1.000
_cell.length_b   1.000
_cell.length_c   1.000
_cell.angle_alpha   90.00
_cell.angle_beta   90.00
_cell.angle_gamma   90.00
#
_symmetry.space_group_name_H-M   'P 1'
#
loop_
_entity.id
_entity.type
_entity.pdbx_description
1 polymer ?
#
loop_
_entity_poly.entity_id
_entity_poly.type
_entity_poly.pdbx_seq_one_letter_code
_entity_poly.pdbx_strand_id
1 'polypeptide(L)'
;MKVALLSETSNAKAFLVDDAWCAQEKLNGERMLVEKAGAVVTAHSRQGEPRTLPATVEAVALTSELDFLLDGEWIAGQFVAFDILSINGADVTALPQSARFAAMAEVSPFRLVRQALRKDKSALLASVRAEKGEGLVFKLRDAAYMDGRTEAGVKFKFWKSASFIVTDLDIAKGTVGLGGFGRCSFPFAGVWPKVGEVVEVRYLLLTKNGKLSQPAFLGVRSDLTAADVATQVIA
;
A
#
# COMPACT_ATOMS: atom_id res chain seq x y z
N MET A 1 -10.55 8.16 15.53
CA MET A 1 -9.40 8.91 14.95
C MET A 1 -9.34 8.63 13.45
N LYS A 2 -9.06 9.64 12.63
CA LYS A 2 -8.85 9.46 11.19
C LYS A 2 -7.36 9.31 10.92
N VAL A 3 -6.98 8.56 9.90
CA VAL A 3 -5.58 8.38 9.54
C VAL A 3 -5.20 9.20 8.32
N ALA A 4 -3.90 9.49 8.17
CA ALA A 4 -3.36 10.17 6.98
C ALA A 4 -3.62 9.35 5.70
N LEU A 5 -4.13 10.01 4.66
CA LEU A 5 -4.42 9.44 3.34
C LEU A 5 -3.54 10.10 2.29
N LEU A 6 -2.81 9.29 1.54
CA LEU A 6 -1.81 9.76 0.58
C LEU A 6 -2.36 9.80 -0.84
N SER A 7 -2.00 10.84 -1.58
CA SER A 7 -2.22 10.93 -3.02
C SER A 7 -1.29 9.97 -3.76
N GLU A 8 -1.59 9.67 -5.03
CA GLU A 8 -0.74 8.82 -5.86
C GLU A 8 0.03 9.67 -6.88
N THR A 9 1.29 9.33 -7.10
CA THR A 9 2.13 9.95 -8.13
C THR A 9 2.63 8.90 -9.12
N SER A 10 2.79 9.30 -10.37
CA SER A 10 3.51 8.54 -11.40
C SER A 10 4.98 8.95 -11.53
N ASN A 11 5.39 10.06 -10.90
CA ASN A 11 6.73 10.62 -10.98
C ASN A 11 7.52 10.39 -9.68
N ALA A 12 8.16 9.22 -9.53
CA ALA A 12 9.04 8.96 -8.39
C ALA A 12 10.33 9.80 -8.43
N LYS A 13 10.82 10.17 -9.64
CA LYS A 13 12.13 10.80 -9.82
C LYS A 13 12.26 12.11 -9.02
N ALA A 14 11.20 12.92 -9.00
CA ALA A 14 11.22 14.18 -8.26
C ALA A 14 11.48 13.96 -6.76
N PHE A 15 10.87 12.94 -6.16
CA PHE A 15 11.00 12.62 -4.74
C PHE A 15 12.31 11.90 -4.39
N LEU A 16 12.87 11.14 -5.34
CA LEU A 16 14.14 10.44 -5.15
C LEU A 16 15.33 11.39 -5.02
N VAL A 17 15.31 12.53 -5.69
CA VAL A 17 16.41 13.50 -5.69
C VAL A 17 16.24 14.61 -4.65
N ASP A 18 15.03 14.82 -4.14
CA ASP A 18 14.73 15.90 -3.18
C ASP A 18 14.94 15.41 -1.73
N ASP A 19 15.92 15.98 -1.04
CA ASP A 19 16.28 15.63 0.34
C ASP A 19 15.25 16.04 1.40
N ALA A 20 14.26 16.87 1.05
CA ALA A 20 13.12 17.16 1.91
C ALA A 20 12.22 15.92 2.14
N TRP A 21 12.33 14.92 1.28
CA TRP A 21 11.52 13.70 1.34
C TRP A 21 12.33 12.48 1.78
N CYS A 22 11.76 11.67 2.65
CA CYS A 22 12.19 10.29 2.85
C CYS A 22 11.38 9.35 1.95
N ALA A 23 11.92 8.15 1.71
CA ALA A 23 11.20 7.06 1.05
C ALA A 23 11.02 5.90 2.04
N GLN A 24 9.80 5.38 2.12
CA GLN A 24 9.46 4.16 2.85
C GLN A 24 8.98 3.11 1.85
N GLU A 25 9.24 1.83 2.14
CA GLU A 25 8.62 0.73 1.40
C GLU A 25 7.09 0.82 1.52
N LYS A 26 6.38 0.69 0.39
CA LYS A 26 4.93 0.57 0.43
C LYS A 26 4.55 -0.88 0.68
N LEU A 27 4.07 -1.15 1.87
CA LEU A 27 3.61 -2.46 2.29
C LEU A 27 2.26 -2.81 1.64
N ASN A 28 2.05 -4.08 1.34
CA ASN A 28 0.82 -4.61 0.77
C ASN A 28 0.11 -5.52 1.78
N GLY A 29 -0.62 -4.93 2.67
CA GLY A 29 -1.36 -5.60 3.73
C GLY A 29 -2.63 -4.85 4.11
N GLU A 30 -3.00 -4.93 5.36
CA GLU A 30 -4.13 -4.21 5.93
C GLU A 30 -3.64 -3.20 6.96
N ARG A 31 -3.97 -1.92 6.77
CA ARG A 31 -3.62 -0.89 7.74
C ARG A 31 -4.23 -1.19 9.10
N MET A 32 -3.42 -1.08 10.12
CA MET A 32 -3.79 -1.29 11.51
C MET A 32 -3.12 -0.25 12.39
N LEU A 33 -3.90 0.34 13.30
CA LEU A 33 -3.35 1.10 14.42
C LEU A 33 -3.29 0.15 15.61
N VAL A 34 -2.19 0.19 16.35
CA VAL A 34 -2.01 -0.58 17.58
C VAL A 34 -1.75 0.39 18.71
N GLU A 35 -2.65 0.37 19.70
CA GLU A 35 -2.56 1.18 20.91
C GLU A 35 -2.26 0.27 22.09
N LYS A 36 -1.26 0.63 22.88
CA LYS A 36 -0.97 0.04 24.18
C LYS A 36 -1.10 1.11 25.27
N ALA A 37 -1.90 0.81 26.28
CA ALA A 37 -2.09 1.63 27.47
C ALA A 37 -2.01 0.72 28.70
N GLY A 38 -0.88 0.73 29.40
CA GLY A 38 -0.58 -0.19 30.47
C GLY A 38 -0.62 -1.65 30.00
N ALA A 39 -1.47 -2.46 30.61
CA ALA A 39 -1.66 -3.86 30.25
C ALA A 39 -2.73 -4.08 29.15
N VAL A 40 -3.33 -3.02 28.62
CA VAL A 40 -4.38 -3.12 27.61
C VAL A 40 -3.80 -2.80 26.24
N VAL A 41 -4.04 -3.69 25.27
CA VAL A 41 -3.69 -3.49 23.87
C VAL A 41 -4.94 -3.54 23.02
N THR A 42 -5.11 -2.57 22.15
CA THR A 42 -6.24 -2.50 21.22
C THR A 42 -5.75 -2.32 19.79
N ALA A 43 -6.58 -2.73 18.83
CA ALA A 43 -6.33 -2.51 17.42
C ALA A 43 -7.50 -1.80 16.74
N HIS A 44 -7.21 -0.90 15.81
CA HIS A 44 -8.21 -0.15 15.05
C HIS A 44 -7.93 -0.23 13.55
N SER A 45 -8.99 -0.14 12.77
CA SER A 45 -8.92 -0.08 11.31
C SER A 45 -8.49 1.32 10.83
N ARG A 46 -8.29 1.46 9.54
CA ARG A 46 -8.06 2.75 8.87
C ARG A 46 -9.16 3.80 9.13
N GLN A 47 -10.38 3.35 9.40
CA GLN A 47 -11.52 4.22 9.71
C GLN A 47 -11.60 4.58 11.20
N GLY A 48 -10.72 4.02 12.03
CA GLY A 48 -10.76 4.16 13.49
C GLY A 48 -11.70 3.18 14.19
N GLU A 49 -12.29 2.23 13.45
CA GLU A 49 -13.16 1.22 14.02
C GLU A 49 -12.34 0.13 14.73
N PRO A 50 -12.81 -0.38 15.86
CA PRO A 50 -12.18 -1.52 16.52
C PRO A 50 -12.07 -2.71 15.58
N ARG A 51 -10.95 -3.41 15.65
CA ARG A 51 -10.72 -4.65 14.92
C ARG A 51 -10.15 -5.73 15.83
N THR A 52 -10.28 -6.97 15.39
CA THR A 52 -9.67 -8.11 16.10
C THR A 52 -8.17 -7.89 16.18
N LEU A 53 -7.65 -7.89 17.40
CA LEU A 53 -6.22 -7.83 17.69
C LEU A 53 -5.63 -9.25 17.55
N PRO A 54 -4.65 -9.48 16.67
CA PRO A 54 -3.96 -10.78 16.62
C PRO A 54 -3.17 -11.01 17.90
N ALA A 55 -3.27 -12.21 18.49
CA ALA A 55 -2.59 -12.55 19.74
C ALA A 55 -1.06 -12.35 19.67
N THR A 56 -0.46 -12.55 18.49
CA THR A 56 0.97 -12.28 18.26
C THR A 56 1.32 -10.80 18.36
N VAL A 57 0.41 -9.90 17.95
CA VAL A 57 0.60 -8.44 18.07
C VAL A 57 0.46 -8.04 19.53
N GLU A 58 -0.55 -8.55 20.23
CA GLU A 58 -0.75 -8.28 21.66
C GLU A 58 0.48 -8.71 22.49
N ALA A 59 0.95 -9.94 22.29
CA ALA A 59 2.12 -10.46 23.00
C ALA A 59 3.37 -9.60 22.77
N VAL A 60 3.62 -9.16 21.55
CA VAL A 60 4.77 -8.29 21.23
C VAL A 60 4.56 -6.89 21.82
N ALA A 61 3.36 -6.30 21.72
CA ALA A 61 3.08 -4.98 22.29
C ALA A 61 3.35 -4.93 23.81
N LEU A 62 2.97 -5.99 24.53
CA LEU A 62 3.15 -6.10 25.97
C LEU A 62 4.62 -6.26 26.41
N THR A 63 5.56 -6.49 25.50
CA THR A 63 7.00 -6.48 25.82
C THR A 63 7.57 -5.07 26.01
N SER A 64 6.87 -4.04 25.52
CA SER A 64 7.28 -2.65 25.72
C SER A 64 6.90 -2.16 27.12
N GLU A 65 7.81 -1.45 27.78
CA GLU A 65 7.52 -0.76 29.04
C GLU A 65 6.75 0.57 28.78
N LEU A 66 6.83 1.11 27.57
CA LEU A 66 6.21 2.37 27.21
C LEU A 66 4.82 2.16 26.59
N ASP A 67 3.93 3.09 26.85
CA ASP A 67 2.65 3.19 26.16
C ASP A 67 2.83 3.88 24.82
N PHE A 68 2.06 3.46 23.81
CA PHE A 68 2.18 4.00 22.48
C PHE A 68 0.89 3.87 21.65
N LEU A 69 0.77 4.70 20.63
CA LEU A 69 -0.14 4.51 19.51
C LEU A 69 0.68 4.48 18.21
N LEU A 70 0.78 3.30 17.61
CA LEU A 70 1.51 3.06 16.37
C LEU A 70 0.57 2.94 15.18
N ASP A 71 0.97 3.52 14.06
CA ASP A 71 0.34 3.36 12.76
C ASP A 71 1.20 2.42 11.90
N GLY A 72 0.60 1.38 11.36
CA GLY A 72 1.34 0.35 10.66
C GLY A 72 0.48 -0.46 9.69
N GLU A 73 1.07 -1.53 9.20
CA GLU A 73 0.47 -2.47 8.28
C GLU A 73 0.53 -3.88 8.86
N TRP A 74 -0.61 -4.57 8.90
CA TRP A 74 -0.68 -5.99 9.17
C TRP A 74 -0.45 -6.77 7.88
N ILE A 75 0.66 -7.49 7.78
CA ILE A 75 1.06 -8.21 6.57
C ILE A 75 1.69 -9.56 6.92
N ALA A 76 1.22 -10.63 6.29
CA ALA A 76 1.78 -11.98 6.41
C ALA A 76 1.97 -12.47 7.86
N GLY A 77 1.05 -12.11 8.76
CA GLY A 77 1.12 -12.52 10.17
C GLY A 77 2.01 -11.65 11.06
N GLN A 78 2.46 -10.50 10.57
CA GLN A 78 3.29 -9.55 11.29
C GLN A 78 2.73 -8.13 11.21
N PHE A 79 2.89 -7.36 12.29
CA PHE A 79 2.66 -5.92 12.27
C PHE A 79 3.98 -5.20 11.98
N VAL A 80 3.95 -4.28 11.02
CA VAL A 80 5.10 -3.44 10.64
C VAL A 80 4.72 -1.99 10.85
N ALA A 81 5.36 -1.31 11.80
CA ALA A 81 5.09 0.08 12.13
C ALA A 81 5.75 1.02 11.11
N PHE A 82 5.06 2.09 10.72
CA PHE A 82 5.58 3.12 9.81
C PHE A 82 5.38 4.56 10.30
N ASP A 83 4.64 4.76 11.40
CA ASP A 83 4.52 6.05 12.10
C ASP A 83 4.12 5.82 13.56
N ILE A 84 4.32 6.84 14.41
CA ILE A 84 3.90 6.86 15.81
C ILE A 84 3.12 8.13 16.09
N LEU A 85 2.02 8.01 16.84
CA LEU A 85 1.07 9.10 17.05
C LEU A 85 1.02 9.54 18.52
N SER A 86 1.30 8.63 19.46
CA SER A 86 1.47 8.99 20.87
C SER A 86 2.52 8.14 21.56
N ILE A 87 3.13 8.67 22.62
CA ILE A 87 4.10 8.02 23.49
C ILE A 87 3.74 8.38 24.94
N ASN A 88 3.51 7.37 25.80
CA ASN A 88 3.11 7.55 27.20
C ASN A 88 1.93 8.54 27.36
N GLY A 89 0.94 8.45 26.46
CA GLY A 89 -0.23 9.32 26.44
C GLY A 89 0.01 10.74 25.86
N ALA A 90 1.26 11.12 25.59
CA ALA A 90 1.56 12.39 24.93
C ALA A 90 1.38 12.27 23.42
N ASP A 91 0.57 13.16 22.82
CA ASP A 91 0.39 13.26 21.36
C ASP A 91 1.68 13.81 20.74
N VAL A 92 2.23 13.06 19.77
CA VAL A 92 3.44 13.43 19.03
C VAL A 92 3.14 13.76 17.55
N THR A 93 1.90 13.85 17.14
CA THR A 93 1.50 14.09 15.75
C THR A 93 1.98 15.43 15.21
N ALA A 94 2.14 16.43 16.06
CA ALA A 94 2.67 17.75 15.69
C ALA A 94 4.18 17.76 15.38
N LEU A 95 4.92 16.72 15.78
CA LEU A 95 6.34 16.62 15.50
C LEU A 95 6.59 16.37 14.00
N PRO A 96 7.76 16.79 13.47
CA PRO A 96 8.22 16.40 12.14
C PRO A 96 8.22 14.86 11.94
N GLN A 97 7.94 14.39 10.72
CA GLN A 97 7.98 12.95 10.40
C GLN A 97 9.32 12.31 10.77
N SER A 98 10.42 13.03 10.54
CA SER A 98 11.76 12.56 10.91
C SER A 98 11.93 12.33 12.41
N ALA A 99 11.36 13.19 13.24
CA ALA A 99 11.39 13.06 14.71
C ALA A 99 10.49 11.92 15.17
N ARG A 100 9.26 11.82 14.62
CA ARG A 100 8.35 10.70 14.93
C ARG A 100 8.96 9.35 14.56
N PHE A 101 9.61 9.24 13.38
CA PHE A 101 10.25 8.00 12.95
C PHE A 101 11.43 7.62 13.87
N ALA A 102 12.22 8.59 14.31
CA ALA A 102 13.30 8.35 15.27
C ALA A 102 12.74 7.87 16.62
N ALA A 103 11.74 8.56 17.16
CA ALA A 103 11.08 8.17 18.40
C ALA A 103 10.42 6.78 18.30
N MET A 104 9.79 6.46 17.16
CA MET A 104 9.22 5.14 16.90
C MET A 104 10.30 4.04 16.95
N ALA A 105 11.50 4.32 16.46
CA ALA A 105 12.60 3.35 16.48
C ALA A 105 13.08 3.00 17.90
N GLU A 106 12.90 3.90 18.86
CA GLU A 106 13.26 3.70 20.26
C GLU A 106 12.13 3.04 21.06
N VAL A 107 10.87 3.31 20.69
CA VAL A 107 9.67 2.91 21.49
C VAL A 107 9.06 1.61 20.97
N SER A 108 9.06 1.38 19.65
CA SER A 108 8.32 0.28 19.04
C SER A 108 8.98 -1.08 19.30
N PRO A 109 8.26 -2.06 19.87
CA PRO A 109 8.73 -3.43 19.95
C PRO A 109 8.58 -4.19 18.60
N PHE A 110 7.96 -3.56 17.59
CA PHE A 110 7.68 -4.17 16.31
C PHE A 110 8.75 -3.83 15.27
N ARG A 111 8.77 -4.63 14.21
CA ARG A 111 9.55 -4.31 13.01
C ARG A 111 9.08 -2.96 12.45
N LEU A 112 10.04 -2.13 12.06
CA LEU A 112 9.78 -0.88 11.37
C LEU A 112 9.80 -1.08 9.86
N VAL A 113 9.05 -0.25 9.16
CA VAL A 113 9.13 -0.15 7.71
C VAL A 113 10.54 0.26 7.28
N ARG A 114 11.02 -0.30 6.17
CA ARG A 114 12.29 0.15 5.59
C ARG A 114 12.16 1.60 5.16
N GLN A 115 13.04 2.46 5.68
CA GLN A 115 13.11 3.88 5.31
C GLN A 115 14.48 4.22 4.77
N ALA A 116 14.53 5.06 3.75
CA ALA A 116 15.75 5.57 3.15
C ALA A 116 15.70 7.09 2.98
N LEU A 117 16.88 7.71 3.07
CA LEU A 117 17.10 9.15 2.94
C LEU A 117 18.11 9.40 1.81
N ARG A 118 18.11 10.61 1.24
CA ARG A 118 19.12 11.07 0.28
C ARG A 118 19.33 10.05 -0.85
N LYS A 119 20.59 9.74 -1.17
CA LYS A 119 20.97 8.79 -2.24
C LYS A 119 20.47 7.36 -2.02
N ASP A 120 20.22 6.95 -0.77
CA ASP A 120 19.81 5.59 -0.45
C ASP A 120 18.35 5.31 -0.88
N LYS A 121 17.56 6.34 -1.17
CA LYS A 121 16.21 6.20 -1.70
C LYS A 121 16.16 5.43 -3.02
N SER A 122 17.15 5.66 -3.90
CA SER A 122 17.24 4.93 -5.17
C SER A 122 17.60 3.45 -4.98
N ALA A 123 18.43 3.14 -3.99
CA ALA A 123 18.75 1.77 -3.62
C ALA A 123 17.52 1.06 -3.03
N LEU A 124 16.74 1.72 -2.17
CA LEU A 124 15.49 1.19 -1.65
C LEU A 124 14.48 0.92 -2.79
N LEU A 125 14.34 1.86 -3.75
CA LEU A 125 13.49 1.66 -4.92
C LEU A 125 13.88 0.40 -5.70
N ALA A 126 15.16 0.22 -5.97
CA ALA A 126 15.68 -0.94 -6.70
C ALA A 126 15.44 -2.26 -5.93
N SER A 127 15.69 -2.27 -4.61
CA SER A 127 15.47 -3.43 -3.74
C SER A 127 14.00 -3.84 -3.71
N VAL A 128 13.08 -2.88 -3.43
CA VAL A 128 11.64 -3.16 -3.37
C VAL A 128 11.12 -3.66 -4.72
N ARG A 129 11.64 -3.14 -5.83
CA ARG A 129 11.27 -3.61 -7.17
C ARG A 129 11.76 -5.03 -7.46
N ALA A 130 13.00 -5.34 -7.09
CA ALA A 130 13.57 -6.69 -7.25
C ALA A 130 12.82 -7.74 -6.42
N GLU A 131 12.34 -7.35 -5.23
CA GLU A 131 11.54 -8.18 -4.34
C GLU A 131 10.06 -8.27 -4.74
N LYS A 132 9.67 -7.67 -5.88
CA LYS A 132 8.29 -7.59 -6.38
C LYS A 132 7.32 -6.93 -5.39
N GLY A 133 7.80 -5.96 -4.61
CA GLY A 133 7.00 -5.16 -3.69
C GLY A 133 6.00 -4.26 -4.41
N GLU A 134 5.09 -3.64 -3.64
CA GLU A 134 4.01 -2.81 -4.19
C GLU A 134 4.50 -1.46 -4.74
N GLY A 135 5.53 -0.87 -4.12
CA GLY A 135 6.03 0.45 -4.48
C GLY A 135 6.73 1.16 -3.32
N LEU A 136 6.72 2.49 -3.35
CA LEU A 136 7.24 3.34 -2.29
C LEU A 136 6.17 4.32 -1.79
N VAL A 137 6.36 4.78 -0.55
CA VAL A 137 5.70 5.96 0.02
C VAL A 137 6.77 7.00 0.28
N PHE A 138 6.60 8.20 -0.28
CA PHE A 138 7.43 9.34 0.05
C PHE A 138 6.71 10.19 1.10
N LYS A 139 7.43 10.60 2.14
CA LYS A 139 6.90 11.48 3.20
C LYS A 139 7.80 12.70 3.33
N LEU A 140 7.20 13.88 3.47
CA LEU A 140 7.92 15.11 3.74
C LEU A 140 8.46 15.05 5.18
N ARG A 141 9.79 15.17 5.33
CA ARG A 141 10.50 14.90 6.58
C ARG A 141 10.15 15.84 7.72
N ASP A 142 9.85 17.09 7.39
CA ASP A 142 9.55 18.13 8.37
C ASP A 142 8.05 18.34 8.61
N ALA A 143 7.19 17.50 7.99
CA ALA A 143 5.75 17.61 8.14
C ALA A 143 5.22 16.92 9.40
N ALA A 144 4.23 17.56 10.03
CA ALA A 144 3.39 16.96 11.04
C ALA A 144 2.54 15.82 10.45
N TYR A 145 2.02 14.94 11.29
CA TYR A 145 1.01 13.95 10.90
C TYR A 145 -0.35 14.65 10.79
N MET A 146 -1.01 14.50 9.66
CA MET A 146 -2.30 15.12 9.40
C MET A 146 -3.37 14.08 9.11
N ASP A 147 -4.49 14.20 9.78
CA ASP A 147 -5.67 13.39 9.53
C ASP A 147 -6.25 13.65 8.13
N GLY A 148 -6.72 12.58 7.48
CA GLY A 148 -7.34 12.67 6.17
C GLY A 148 -6.34 12.85 5.03
N ARG A 149 -6.78 13.46 3.93
CA ARG A 149 -5.94 13.64 2.74
C ARG A 149 -4.89 14.70 2.97
N THR A 150 -3.62 14.34 2.75
CA THR A 150 -2.46 15.22 2.95
C THR A 150 -1.56 15.27 1.71
N GLU A 151 -0.91 16.42 1.51
CA GLU A 151 0.14 16.60 0.51
C GLU A 151 1.55 16.30 1.10
N ALA A 152 1.64 16.10 2.42
CA ALA A 152 2.88 15.75 3.10
C ALA A 152 3.34 14.30 2.84
N GLY A 153 2.58 13.55 2.04
CA GLY A 153 2.95 12.21 1.64
C GLY A 153 2.33 11.82 0.30
N VAL A 154 3.08 11.04 -0.49
CA VAL A 154 2.62 10.48 -1.76
C VAL A 154 3.02 9.03 -1.89
N LYS A 155 2.18 8.23 -2.54
CA LYS A 155 2.47 6.83 -2.85
C LYS A 155 2.83 6.68 -4.32
N PHE A 156 3.87 5.93 -4.60
CA PHE A 156 4.31 5.53 -5.92
C PHE A 156 4.20 4.01 -6.04
N LYS A 157 3.33 3.53 -6.92
CA LYS A 157 3.08 2.11 -7.12
C LYS A 157 3.77 1.61 -8.38
N PHE A 158 4.24 0.36 -8.36
CA PHE A 158 4.86 -0.30 -9.51
C PHE A 158 3.81 -0.91 -10.42
N TRP A 159 2.96 -0.06 -11.00
CA TRP A 159 1.95 -0.51 -11.94
C TRP A 159 2.55 -1.25 -13.12
N LYS A 160 1.90 -2.33 -13.52
CA LYS A 160 2.13 -3.11 -14.73
C LYS A 160 0.91 -3.05 -15.59
N SER A 161 1.04 -3.36 -16.88
CA SER A 161 -0.09 -3.64 -17.76
C SER A 161 0.17 -4.90 -18.58
N ALA A 162 -0.92 -5.54 -18.98
CA ALA A 162 -0.89 -6.69 -19.86
C ALA A 162 -2.25 -6.82 -20.56
N SER A 163 -2.24 -7.56 -21.66
CA SER A 163 -3.44 -7.84 -22.44
C SER A 163 -4.07 -9.14 -22.00
N PHE A 164 -5.40 -9.20 -21.91
CA PHE A 164 -6.17 -10.36 -21.47
C PHE A 164 -7.36 -10.60 -22.42
N ILE A 165 -7.74 -11.88 -22.56
CA ILE A 165 -8.95 -12.25 -23.29
C ILE A 165 -10.15 -12.08 -22.35
N VAL A 166 -11.21 -11.44 -22.83
CA VAL A 166 -12.49 -11.34 -22.13
C VAL A 166 -13.17 -12.71 -22.16
N THR A 167 -13.41 -13.29 -21.00
CA THR A 167 -14.05 -14.61 -20.89
C THR A 167 -15.53 -14.54 -20.57
N ASP A 168 -15.97 -13.48 -19.90
CA ASP A 168 -17.35 -13.25 -19.55
C ASP A 168 -17.58 -11.77 -19.14
N LEU A 169 -18.84 -11.37 -19.06
CA LEU A 169 -19.28 -10.03 -18.68
C LEU A 169 -20.32 -10.15 -17.56
N ASP A 170 -20.18 -9.32 -16.53
CA ASP A 170 -21.22 -9.12 -15.50
C ASP A 170 -21.64 -7.65 -15.54
N ILE A 171 -22.65 -7.36 -16.36
CA ILE A 171 -23.13 -5.99 -16.60
C ILE A 171 -23.74 -5.41 -15.32
N ALA A 172 -24.42 -6.23 -14.54
CA ALA A 172 -25.05 -5.78 -13.30
C ALA A 172 -24.03 -5.29 -12.26
N LYS A 173 -22.86 -5.95 -12.21
CA LYS A 173 -21.74 -5.56 -11.33
C LYS A 173 -20.74 -4.63 -12.00
N GLY A 174 -20.91 -4.32 -13.28
CA GLY A 174 -19.95 -3.50 -14.02
C GLY A 174 -18.57 -4.12 -14.10
N THR A 175 -18.45 -5.43 -14.39
CA THR A 175 -17.16 -6.11 -14.40
C THR A 175 -16.97 -6.99 -15.63
N VAL A 176 -15.69 -7.10 -16.06
CA VAL A 176 -15.21 -7.94 -17.14
C VAL A 176 -14.38 -9.09 -16.56
N GLY A 177 -14.67 -10.31 -16.97
CA GLY A 177 -13.92 -11.51 -16.61
C GLY A 177 -12.67 -11.66 -17.46
N LEU A 178 -11.56 -12.00 -16.82
CA LEU A 178 -10.22 -12.17 -17.41
C LEU A 178 -9.72 -13.60 -17.26
N GLY A 179 -10.64 -14.56 -17.28
CA GLY A 179 -10.34 -15.97 -17.10
C GLY A 179 -9.70 -16.28 -15.75
N GLY A 180 -8.62 -17.05 -15.76
CA GLY A 180 -7.86 -17.43 -14.57
C GLY A 180 -7.34 -16.25 -13.75
N PHE A 181 -7.26 -15.03 -14.32
CA PHE A 181 -6.70 -13.83 -13.68
C PHE A 181 -7.72 -13.02 -12.86
N GLY A 182 -8.99 -13.40 -12.87
CA GLY A 182 -10.03 -12.74 -12.09
C GLY A 182 -10.90 -11.80 -12.92
N ARG A 183 -11.34 -10.69 -12.30
CA ARG A 183 -12.22 -9.70 -12.93
C ARG A 183 -11.68 -8.30 -12.71
N CYS A 184 -11.93 -7.40 -13.64
CA CYS A 184 -11.70 -5.96 -13.44
C CYS A 184 -13.00 -5.17 -13.60
N SER A 185 -13.08 -4.04 -12.88
CA SER A 185 -14.18 -3.09 -13.05
C SER A 185 -14.09 -2.43 -14.42
N PHE A 186 -15.24 -2.29 -15.08
CA PHE A 186 -15.38 -1.59 -16.35
C PHE A 186 -16.01 -0.20 -16.09
N PRO A 187 -15.46 0.88 -16.64
CA PRO A 187 -16.09 2.19 -16.52
C PRO A 187 -17.40 2.23 -17.31
N PHE A 188 -18.51 2.53 -16.63
CA PHE A 188 -19.87 2.51 -17.22
C PHE A 188 -20.07 3.45 -18.44
N ALA A 189 -19.19 4.40 -18.65
CA ALA A 189 -19.28 5.38 -19.75
C ALA A 189 -18.73 4.90 -21.10
N GLY A 190 -18.27 3.64 -21.21
CA GLY A 190 -17.63 3.11 -22.42
C GLY A 190 -18.46 2.06 -23.13
N VAL A 191 -18.02 1.71 -24.34
CA VAL A 191 -18.53 0.55 -25.08
C VAL A 191 -17.96 -0.72 -24.47
N TRP A 192 -18.83 -1.62 -24.04
CA TRP A 192 -18.44 -2.90 -23.45
C TRP A 192 -17.67 -3.76 -24.46
N PRO A 193 -16.55 -4.37 -24.06
CA PRO A 193 -15.89 -5.36 -24.87
C PRO A 193 -16.79 -6.60 -25.03
N LYS A 194 -16.57 -7.37 -26.10
CA LYS A 194 -17.24 -8.66 -26.31
C LYS A 194 -16.41 -9.80 -25.73
N VAL A 195 -17.08 -10.89 -25.37
CA VAL A 195 -16.40 -12.13 -25.03
C VAL A 195 -15.53 -12.59 -26.21
N GLY A 196 -14.28 -12.92 -25.94
CA GLY A 196 -13.26 -13.28 -26.93
C GLY A 196 -12.41 -12.09 -27.42
N GLU A 197 -12.81 -10.83 -27.17
CA GLU A 197 -11.96 -9.67 -27.47
C GLU A 197 -10.80 -9.58 -26.47
N VAL A 198 -9.72 -8.91 -26.92
CA VAL A 198 -8.54 -8.62 -26.10
C VAL A 198 -8.68 -7.24 -25.48
N VAL A 199 -8.38 -7.16 -24.20
CA VAL A 199 -8.40 -5.90 -23.41
C VAL A 199 -7.08 -5.69 -22.71
N GLU A 200 -6.63 -4.43 -22.62
CA GLU A 200 -5.48 -4.03 -21.83
C GLU A 200 -5.93 -3.71 -20.41
N VAL A 201 -5.27 -4.31 -19.44
CA VAL A 201 -5.56 -4.14 -18.01
C VAL A 201 -4.29 -3.74 -17.27
N ARG A 202 -4.36 -2.64 -16.53
CA ARG A 202 -3.34 -2.26 -15.56
C ARG A 202 -3.57 -3.03 -14.26
N TYR A 203 -2.52 -3.53 -13.65
CA TYR A 203 -2.57 -4.23 -12.38
C TYR A 203 -1.31 -3.96 -11.55
N LEU A 204 -1.35 -4.29 -10.27
CA LEU A 204 -0.22 -4.05 -9.38
C LEU A 204 0.70 -5.27 -9.31
N LEU A 205 0.13 -6.43 -9.00
CA LEU A 205 0.86 -7.70 -8.87
C LEU A 205 -0.10 -8.88 -9.08
N LEU A 206 0.46 -10.08 -9.22
CA LEU A 206 -0.30 -11.32 -9.12
C LEU A 206 -0.37 -11.74 -7.64
N THR A 207 -1.58 -12.09 -7.20
CA THR A 207 -1.79 -12.69 -5.88
C THR A 207 -1.25 -14.13 -5.85
N LYS A 208 -1.13 -14.73 -4.67
CA LYS A 208 -0.72 -16.14 -4.52
C LYS A 208 -1.60 -17.11 -5.33
N ASN A 209 -2.86 -16.74 -5.58
CA ASN A 209 -3.81 -17.54 -6.35
C ASN A 209 -3.82 -17.18 -7.85
N GLY A 210 -2.83 -16.45 -8.35
CA GLY A 210 -2.72 -16.06 -9.76
C GLY A 210 -3.71 -14.98 -10.22
N LYS A 211 -4.45 -14.35 -9.29
CA LYS A 211 -5.39 -13.26 -9.63
C LYS A 211 -4.67 -11.91 -9.67
N LEU A 212 -5.14 -11.01 -10.53
CA LEU A 212 -4.64 -9.63 -10.57
C LEU A 212 -5.04 -8.87 -9.30
N SER A 213 -4.10 -8.18 -8.71
CA SER A 213 -4.36 -7.23 -7.62
C SER A 213 -4.61 -5.83 -8.19
N GLN A 214 -5.67 -5.19 -7.73
CA GLN A 214 -6.08 -3.84 -8.15
C GLN A 214 -6.19 -3.67 -9.68
N PRO A 215 -6.85 -4.60 -10.41
CA PRO A 215 -6.97 -4.52 -11.85
C PRO A 215 -7.82 -3.31 -12.26
N ALA A 216 -7.38 -2.60 -13.30
CA ALA A 216 -8.10 -1.49 -13.89
C ALA A 216 -8.11 -1.63 -15.43
N PHE A 217 -9.29 -1.58 -16.02
CA PHE A 217 -9.49 -1.61 -17.46
C PHE A 217 -8.89 -0.36 -18.11
N LEU A 218 -8.08 -0.52 -19.16
CA LEU A 218 -7.47 0.57 -19.90
C LEU A 218 -8.11 0.75 -21.30
N GLY A 219 -8.49 -0.33 -21.96
CA GLY A 219 -9.09 -0.25 -23.28
C GLY A 219 -9.20 -1.61 -23.99
N VAL A 220 -9.91 -1.63 -25.09
CA VAL A 220 -9.95 -2.77 -26.02
C VAL A 220 -8.74 -2.70 -26.95
N ARG A 221 -8.10 -3.84 -27.19
CA ARG A 221 -6.94 -4.02 -28.08
C ARG A 221 -7.37 -4.63 -29.39
N SER A 222 -7.89 -3.82 -30.29
CA SER A 222 -8.30 -4.25 -31.64
C SER A 222 -7.13 -4.66 -32.55
N ASP A 223 -5.92 -4.35 -32.13
CA ASP A 223 -4.66 -4.69 -32.80
C ASP A 223 -4.10 -6.07 -32.40
N LEU A 224 -4.69 -6.74 -31.39
CA LEU A 224 -4.27 -8.05 -30.90
C LEU A 224 -5.37 -9.09 -31.04
N THR A 225 -4.93 -10.35 -31.23
CA THR A 225 -5.78 -11.53 -31.24
C THR A 225 -5.59 -12.38 -30.00
N ALA A 226 -6.48 -13.34 -29.76
CA ALA A 226 -6.33 -14.30 -28.65
C ALA A 226 -5.02 -15.12 -28.75
N ALA A 227 -4.52 -15.36 -29.96
CA ALA A 227 -3.26 -16.07 -30.16
C ALA A 227 -2.05 -15.24 -29.67
N ASP A 228 -2.08 -13.93 -29.84
CA ASP A 228 -1.02 -13.03 -29.40
C ASP A 228 -0.94 -13.01 -27.86
N VAL A 229 -2.08 -13.10 -27.19
CA VAL A 229 -2.17 -13.09 -25.71
C VAL A 229 -1.75 -14.43 -25.12
N ALA A 230 -1.99 -15.54 -25.81
CA ALA A 230 -1.65 -16.89 -25.32
C ALA A 230 -0.14 -17.10 -25.11
N THR A 231 0.71 -16.29 -25.77
CA THR A 231 2.17 -16.34 -25.67
C THR A 231 2.73 -15.35 -24.64
N GLN A 232 1.89 -14.50 -24.05
CA GLN A 232 2.31 -13.45 -23.12
C GLN A 232 2.63 -14.03 -21.73
N VAL A 233 3.81 -13.74 -21.21
CA VAL A 233 4.18 -14.06 -19.84
C VAL A 233 3.70 -12.93 -18.92
N ILE A 234 2.75 -13.24 -18.05
CA ILE A 234 2.26 -12.32 -17.03
C ILE A 234 3.16 -12.47 -15.78
N ALA A 235 3.91 -11.42 -15.44
CA ALA A 235 4.91 -11.42 -14.35
C ALA A 235 4.50 -10.55 -13.15
#